data_2e97c09be1ca5b1a4fb8b94e03e967ba
#
_entry.id   2e97c09be1ca5b1a4fb8b94e03e967ba
#
_cell.length_a   1.000
_cell.length_b   1.000
_cell.length_c   1.000
_cell.angle_alpha   90.00
_cell.angle_beta   90.00
_cell.angle_gamma   90.00
#
_symmetry.space_group_name_H-M   'P 1'
#
loop_
_entity.id
_entity.type
_entity.pdbx_description
1 polymer ?
#
loop_
_entity_poly.entity_id
_entity_poly.type
_entity_poly.pdbx_seq_one_letter_code
_entity_poly.pdbx_strand_id
1 'polypeptide(L)'
;MRSFDCGCEFEEDRNGIVFDCDITKLPLDRNATWDLICEGNTKGVFQLESQLGRSLAKQAKPRNISELSDLIAIMRPGCLEAIVKGKSLTMHYIDRKKHVDHVEYFHESLRPILESTYGILVYQEQAILIATEIAGFDLQEADILRKAIGKKKTDVMAKVKKSFLEKAESKGIVTKEEAEEIFSWIEKSQRYSFNKSHSVAYALLSYQTAY
;
A
#
# COMPACT_ATOMS: atom_id res chain seq x y z
N MET A 1 38.09 -6.04 -9.70
CA MET A 1 37.39 -6.08 -8.41
C MET A 1 38.09 -5.06 -7.52
N ARG A 2 37.54 -3.85 -7.44
CA ARG A 2 38.14 -2.80 -6.59
C ARG A 2 37.62 -2.99 -5.20
N SER A 3 38.48 -2.90 -4.18
CA SER A 3 38.13 -3.11 -2.81
C SER A 3 37.12 -2.03 -2.40
N PHE A 4 36.04 -2.44 -1.77
CA PHE A 4 35.19 -1.56 -0.98
C PHE A 4 35.95 -1.08 0.23
N ASP A 5 36.94 -0.23 -0.01
CA ASP A 5 37.44 0.61 1.05
C ASP A 5 36.44 1.75 1.16
N CYS A 6 35.99 2.07 2.35
CA CYS A 6 34.98 3.10 2.62
C CYS A 6 35.34 4.53 2.15
N GLY A 7 36.30 4.67 1.31
CA GLY A 7 36.56 5.83 0.47
C GLY A 7 35.82 5.66 -0.85
N CYS A 8 34.51 5.76 -0.81
CA CYS A 8 33.59 5.65 -1.94
C CYS A 8 34.20 6.12 -3.26
N GLU A 9 34.76 5.20 -4.03
CA GLU A 9 35.10 5.46 -5.43
C GLU A 9 33.83 5.48 -6.24
N PHE A 10 33.65 6.54 -7.01
CA PHE A 10 32.53 6.70 -7.92
C PHE A 10 32.62 5.63 -9.00
N GLU A 11 31.57 4.82 -9.13
CA GLU A 11 31.40 3.92 -10.27
C GLU A 11 30.44 4.59 -11.28
N GLU A 12 30.96 4.89 -12.45
CA GLU A 12 30.15 5.28 -13.59
C GLU A 12 29.49 4.02 -14.14
N ASP A 13 28.16 3.98 -14.13
CA ASP A 13 27.43 2.89 -14.79
C ASP A 13 27.46 3.06 -16.32
N ARG A 14 26.93 2.07 -17.04
CA ARG A 14 26.87 2.06 -18.52
C ARG A 14 26.11 3.24 -19.13
N ASN A 15 25.39 4.01 -18.30
CA ASN A 15 24.62 5.19 -18.71
C ASN A 15 25.25 6.51 -18.21
N GLY A 16 26.48 6.48 -17.69
CA GLY A 16 27.17 7.65 -17.18
C GLY A 16 26.67 8.14 -15.82
N ILE A 17 25.93 7.32 -15.07
CA ILE A 17 25.45 7.67 -13.74
C ILE A 17 26.54 7.36 -12.72
N VAL A 18 26.97 8.38 -12.00
CA VAL A 18 27.96 8.27 -10.93
C VAL A 18 27.24 7.99 -9.62
N PHE A 19 27.54 6.85 -9.00
CA PHE A 19 27.05 6.50 -7.68
C PHE A 19 28.17 6.60 -6.65
N ASP A 20 27.96 7.41 -5.60
CA ASP A 20 28.95 7.68 -4.56
C ASP A 20 28.89 6.69 -3.37
N CYS A 21 28.29 5.53 -3.55
CA CYS A 21 28.04 4.50 -2.53
C CYS A 21 27.14 4.94 -1.36
N ASP A 22 26.64 6.16 -1.36
CA ASP A 22 25.66 6.60 -0.39
C ASP A 22 24.25 6.17 -0.84
N ILE A 23 23.76 5.05 -0.28
CA ILE A 23 22.45 4.50 -0.61
C ILE A 23 21.28 5.46 -0.36
N THR A 24 21.48 6.52 0.43
CA THR A 24 20.46 7.54 0.68
C THR A 24 20.30 8.52 -0.47
N LYS A 25 21.29 8.61 -1.35
CA LYS A 25 21.33 9.50 -2.53
C LYS A 25 20.97 8.78 -3.84
N LEU A 26 20.58 7.52 -3.80
CA LEU A 26 20.17 6.78 -4.99
C LEU A 26 19.02 7.49 -5.72
N PRO A 27 19.16 7.74 -7.04
CA PRO A 27 18.04 8.25 -7.83
C PRO A 27 16.94 7.20 -7.89
N LEU A 28 15.70 7.59 -7.47
CA LEU A 28 14.55 6.68 -7.40
C LEU A 28 13.77 6.57 -8.72
N ASP A 29 14.23 7.22 -9.76
CA ASP A 29 13.59 7.30 -11.08
C ASP A 29 14.36 6.55 -12.18
N ARG A 30 15.36 5.73 -11.82
CA ARG A 30 16.17 5.00 -12.79
C ARG A 30 15.37 3.92 -13.51
N ASN A 31 15.15 4.13 -14.81
CA ASN A 31 14.35 3.21 -15.62
C ASN A 31 14.90 1.76 -15.64
N ALA A 32 16.22 1.59 -15.73
CA ALA A 32 16.84 0.26 -15.75
C ALA A 32 16.50 -0.56 -14.48
N THR A 33 16.47 0.06 -13.31
CA THR A 33 16.07 -0.58 -12.04
C THR A 33 14.59 -0.97 -12.06
N TRP A 34 13.73 -0.07 -12.54
CA TRP A 34 12.30 -0.38 -12.67
C TRP A 34 12.03 -1.46 -13.71
N ASP A 35 12.76 -1.48 -14.83
CA ASP A 35 12.66 -2.53 -15.86
C ASP A 35 13.04 -3.89 -15.29
N LEU A 36 14.16 -3.99 -14.56
CA LEU A 36 14.57 -5.21 -13.88
C LEU A 36 13.47 -5.75 -12.95
N ILE A 37 12.85 -4.87 -12.15
CA ILE A 37 11.74 -5.26 -11.28
C ILE A 37 10.52 -5.70 -12.08
N CYS A 38 10.12 -4.94 -13.10
CA CYS A 38 8.95 -5.23 -13.93
C CYS A 38 9.10 -6.50 -14.78
N GLU A 39 10.31 -6.85 -15.16
CA GLU A 39 10.63 -8.11 -15.87
C GLU A 39 10.70 -9.31 -14.92
N GLY A 40 10.65 -9.07 -13.59
CA GLY A 40 10.78 -10.09 -12.56
C GLY A 40 12.16 -10.73 -12.52
N ASN A 41 13.20 -10.03 -12.98
CA ASN A 41 14.60 -10.43 -12.88
C ASN A 41 15.15 -10.14 -11.48
N THR A 42 14.35 -10.46 -10.45
CA THR A 42 14.49 -10.01 -9.06
C THR A 42 15.13 -11.07 -8.16
N LYS A 43 16.00 -11.93 -8.69
CA LYS A 43 16.80 -12.83 -7.87
C LYS A 43 17.79 -12.01 -7.05
N GLY A 44 17.76 -12.16 -5.71
CA GLY A 44 18.56 -11.37 -4.79
C GLY A 44 17.96 -10.00 -4.43
N VAL A 45 16.84 -9.60 -5.04
CA VAL A 45 16.15 -8.37 -4.69
C VAL A 45 15.29 -8.59 -3.45
N PHE A 46 15.50 -7.78 -2.43
CA PHE A 46 14.76 -7.87 -1.17
C PHE A 46 13.24 -7.93 -1.40
N GLN A 47 12.54 -8.82 -0.72
CA GLN A 47 11.09 -9.10 -0.82
C GLN A 47 10.57 -9.62 -2.17
N LEU A 48 11.29 -9.46 -3.29
CA LEU A 48 10.83 -9.81 -4.63
C LEU A 48 11.48 -11.09 -5.18
N GLU A 49 12.31 -11.77 -4.40
CA GLU A 49 13.07 -12.95 -4.85
C GLU A 49 12.20 -14.20 -5.06
N SER A 50 11.12 -14.34 -4.28
CA SER A 50 10.24 -15.50 -4.36
C SER A 50 9.55 -15.61 -5.71
N GLN A 51 9.13 -16.82 -6.11
CA GLN A 51 8.36 -17.03 -7.34
C GLN A 51 7.08 -16.17 -7.38
N LEU A 52 6.40 -16.04 -6.23
CA LEU A 52 5.23 -15.18 -6.10
C LEU A 52 5.58 -13.70 -6.32
N GLY A 53 6.62 -13.20 -5.62
CA GLY A 53 7.08 -11.81 -5.75
C GLY A 53 7.45 -11.46 -7.19
N ARG A 54 8.20 -12.32 -7.84
CA ARG A 54 8.58 -12.17 -9.27
C ARG A 54 7.37 -12.14 -10.20
N SER A 55 6.42 -13.05 -9.99
CA SER A 55 5.19 -13.13 -10.81
C SER A 55 4.32 -11.89 -10.62
N LEU A 56 4.15 -11.42 -9.39
CA LEU A 56 3.33 -10.24 -9.10
C LEU A 56 4.02 -8.94 -9.57
N ALA A 57 5.34 -8.84 -9.48
CA ALA A 57 6.09 -7.71 -10.04
C ALA A 57 5.90 -7.59 -11.57
N LYS A 58 5.94 -8.71 -12.29
CA LYS A 58 5.63 -8.76 -13.74
C LYS A 58 4.22 -8.29 -14.07
N GLN A 59 3.26 -8.62 -13.24
CA GLN A 59 1.85 -8.29 -13.48
C GLN A 59 1.52 -6.86 -13.09
N ALA A 60 2.02 -6.39 -11.93
CA ALA A 60 1.75 -5.07 -11.39
C ALA A 60 2.61 -3.97 -12.04
N LYS A 61 3.80 -4.31 -12.51
CA LYS A 61 4.76 -3.41 -13.18
C LYS A 61 4.94 -2.07 -12.44
N PRO A 62 5.44 -2.08 -11.18
CA PRO A 62 5.64 -0.85 -10.41
C PRO A 62 6.70 0.02 -11.07
N ARG A 63 6.47 1.35 -11.11
CA ARG A 63 7.36 2.34 -11.71
C ARG A 63 7.80 3.44 -10.75
N ASN A 64 7.39 3.35 -9.50
CA ASN A 64 7.78 4.26 -8.43
C ASN A 64 7.69 3.56 -7.06
N ILE A 65 8.25 4.20 -6.04
CA ILE A 65 8.29 3.66 -4.68
C ILE A 65 6.89 3.45 -4.09
N SER A 66 5.93 4.32 -4.43
CA SER A 66 4.55 4.14 -3.94
C SER A 66 3.92 2.86 -4.46
N GLU A 67 3.99 2.62 -5.76
CA GLU A 67 3.46 1.40 -6.38
C GLU A 67 4.21 0.13 -5.93
N LEU A 68 5.52 0.23 -5.70
CA LEU A 68 6.30 -0.87 -5.15
C LEU A 68 5.90 -1.15 -3.70
N SER A 69 5.65 -0.11 -2.91
CA SER A 69 5.11 -0.21 -1.55
C SER A 69 3.74 -0.91 -1.55
N ASP A 70 2.84 -0.51 -2.45
CA ASP A 70 1.54 -1.15 -2.59
C ASP A 70 1.68 -2.64 -2.93
N LEU A 71 2.54 -2.97 -3.90
CA LEU A 71 2.82 -4.35 -4.28
C LEU A 71 3.28 -5.18 -3.07
N ILE A 72 4.23 -4.66 -2.28
CA ILE A 72 4.72 -5.33 -1.07
C ILE A 72 3.60 -5.51 -0.04
N ALA A 73 2.73 -4.52 0.11
CA ALA A 73 1.60 -4.60 1.03
C ALA A 73 0.57 -5.67 0.62
N ILE A 74 0.31 -5.84 -0.68
CA ILE A 74 -0.75 -6.73 -1.19
C ILE A 74 -0.27 -8.14 -1.55
N MET A 75 1.02 -8.41 -1.65
CA MET A 75 1.55 -9.75 -1.99
C MET A 75 1.59 -10.73 -0.79
N ARG A 76 0.77 -10.51 0.21
CA ARG A 76 0.71 -11.32 1.42
C ARG A 76 -0.54 -12.21 1.44
N PRO A 77 -0.50 -13.32 2.20
CA PRO A 77 -1.62 -14.26 2.28
C PRO A 77 -2.97 -13.57 2.53
N GLY A 78 -3.03 -12.61 3.45
CA GLY A 78 -4.27 -11.90 3.77
C GLY A 78 -4.94 -11.22 2.58
N CYS A 79 -4.17 -10.60 1.67
CA CYS A 79 -4.72 -9.97 0.46
C CYS A 79 -4.97 -10.97 -0.68
N LEU A 80 -4.15 -12.03 -0.76
CA LEU A 80 -4.29 -13.09 -1.75
C LEU A 80 -5.52 -13.96 -1.47
N GLU A 81 -5.85 -14.17 -0.20
CA GLU A 81 -6.99 -14.98 0.26
C GLU A 81 -8.29 -14.16 0.41
N ALA A 82 -8.19 -12.83 0.48
CA ALA A 82 -9.36 -11.96 0.56
C ALA A 82 -10.05 -11.87 -0.80
N ILE A 83 -11.04 -12.73 -1.02
CA ILE A 83 -11.79 -12.82 -2.28
C ILE A 83 -12.98 -11.86 -2.26
N VAL A 84 -13.05 -10.99 -3.27
CA VAL A 84 -14.14 -10.05 -3.52
C VAL A 84 -14.60 -10.24 -4.97
N LYS A 85 -15.89 -10.44 -5.20
CA LYS A 85 -16.44 -10.65 -6.56
C LYS A 85 -15.65 -11.68 -7.39
N GLY A 86 -15.20 -12.76 -6.76
CA GLY A 86 -14.50 -13.87 -7.41
C GLY A 86 -13.00 -13.68 -7.68
N LYS A 87 -12.41 -12.54 -7.29
CA LYS A 87 -10.97 -12.26 -7.42
C LYS A 87 -10.36 -11.86 -6.08
N SER A 88 -9.06 -12.12 -5.90
CA SER A 88 -8.33 -11.63 -4.72
C SER A 88 -8.15 -10.10 -4.77
N LEU A 89 -7.97 -9.48 -3.60
CA LEU A 89 -7.67 -8.04 -3.54
C LEU A 89 -6.42 -7.67 -4.33
N THR A 90 -5.41 -8.53 -4.33
CA THR A 90 -4.19 -8.36 -5.13
C THR A 90 -4.50 -8.31 -6.63
N MET A 91 -5.37 -9.19 -7.12
CA MET A 91 -5.77 -9.17 -8.52
C MET A 91 -6.65 -7.98 -8.86
N HIS A 92 -7.52 -7.54 -7.96
CA HIS A 92 -8.28 -6.30 -8.14
C HIS A 92 -7.37 -5.08 -8.26
N TYR A 93 -6.33 -4.99 -7.43
CA TYR A 93 -5.34 -3.91 -7.53
C TYR A 93 -4.65 -3.90 -8.90
N ILE A 94 -4.15 -5.06 -9.36
CA ILE A 94 -3.46 -5.19 -10.63
C ILE A 94 -4.37 -4.85 -11.82
N ASP A 95 -5.61 -5.32 -11.80
CA ASP A 95 -6.58 -5.05 -12.87
C ASP A 95 -6.95 -3.56 -12.91
N ARG A 96 -7.23 -2.95 -11.76
CA ARG A 96 -7.59 -1.52 -11.67
C ARG A 96 -6.43 -0.60 -12.03
N LYS A 97 -5.19 -0.97 -11.67
CA LYS A 97 -4.00 -0.24 -12.11
C LYS A 97 -3.86 -0.20 -13.63
N LYS A 98 -4.25 -1.26 -14.34
CA LYS A 98 -4.23 -1.29 -15.81
C LYS A 98 -5.35 -0.50 -16.47
N HIS A 99 -6.43 -0.26 -15.74
CA HIS A 99 -7.66 0.36 -16.23
C HIS A 99 -8.12 1.48 -15.27
N VAL A 100 -7.23 2.44 -15.03
CA VAL A 100 -7.44 3.53 -14.04
C VAL A 100 -8.73 4.31 -14.31
N ASP A 101 -9.07 4.53 -15.58
CA ASP A 101 -10.26 5.26 -16.00
C ASP A 101 -11.60 4.54 -15.64
N HIS A 102 -11.53 3.26 -15.26
CA HIS A 102 -12.68 2.45 -14.88
C HIS A 102 -12.73 2.12 -13.38
N VAL A 103 -11.97 2.83 -12.56
CA VAL A 103 -11.99 2.64 -11.10
C VAL A 103 -13.24 3.28 -10.53
N GLU A 104 -14.16 2.43 -10.06
CA GLU A 104 -15.34 2.87 -9.32
C GLU A 104 -15.02 2.98 -7.83
N TYR A 105 -15.43 4.08 -7.21
CA TYR A 105 -15.35 4.29 -5.77
C TYR A 105 -16.73 4.09 -5.17
N PHE A 106 -16.79 3.45 -3.99
CA PHE A 106 -18.06 3.22 -3.28
C PHE A 106 -18.80 4.53 -3.00
N HIS A 107 -18.07 5.57 -2.64
CA HIS A 107 -18.56 6.94 -2.50
C HIS A 107 -17.48 7.92 -2.96
N GLU A 108 -17.86 9.03 -3.58
CA GLU A 108 -16.90 9.97 -4.18
C GLU A 108 -15.96 10.61 -3.14
N SER A 109 -16.44 10.82 -1.90
CA SER A 109 -15.60 11.32 -0.79
C SER A 109 -14.42 10.40 -0.43
N LEU A 110 -14.44 9.13 -0.84
CA LEU A 110 -13.35 8.18 -0.62
C LEU A 110 -12.25 8.27 -1.69
N ARG A 111 -12.54 8.92 -2.82
CA ARG A 111 -11.57 9.04 -3.93
C ARG A 111 -10.22 9.62 -3.47
N PRO A 112 -10.15 10.78 -2.78
CA PRO A 112 -8.87 11.37 -2.38
C PRO A 112 -8.02 10.45 -1.49
N ILE A 113 -8.67 9.56 -0.73
CA ILE A 113 -8.00 8.63 0.20
C ILE A 113 -7.50 7.37 -0.51
N LEU A 114 -8.26 6.90 -1.49
CA LEU A 114 -8.06 5.59 -2.11
C LEU A 114 -7.50 5.65 -3.54
N GLU A 115 -7.38 6.84 -4.13
CA GLU A 115 -6.92 7.01 -5.49
C GLU A 115 -5.53 6.41 -5.71
N SER A 116 -4.61 6.65 -4.76
CA SER A 116 -3.24 6.10 -4.82
C SER A 116 -3.19 4.57 -4.83
N THR A 117 -4.23 3.90 -4.35
CA THR A 117 -4.36 2.44 -4.30
C THR A 117 -5.49 1.92 -5.20
N TYR A 118 -5.87 2.69 -6.20
CA TYR A 118 -6.89 2.34 -7.21
C TYR A 118 -8.22 1.90 -6.58
N GLY A 119 -8.66 2.62 -5.54
CA GLY A 119 -9.92 2.34 -4.84
C GLY A 119 -9.88 1.11 -3.93
N ILE A 120 -8.71 0.62 -3.55
CA ILE A 120 -8.55 -0.52 -2.65
C ILE A 120 -8.07 -0.05 -1.29
N LEU A 121 -8.73 -0.49 -0.22
CA LEU A 121 -8.30 -0.25 1.15
C LEU A 121 -7.14 -1.20 1.50
N VAL A 122 -5.91 -0.74 1.31
CA VAL A 122 -4.67 -1.51 1.52
C VAL A 122 -4.07 -1.23 2.89
N TYR A 123 -4.10 0.03 3.32
CA TYR A 123 -3.36 0.51 4.47
C TYR A 123 -4.25 0.84 5.67
N GLN A 124 -3.72 0.63 6.88
CA GLN A 124 -4.38 1.04 8.13
C GLN A 124 -4.60 2.55 8.16
N GLU A 125 -3.67 3.32 7.65
CA GLU A 125 -3.73 4.77 7.56
C GLU A 125 -4.91 5.24 6.68
N GLN A 126 -5.26 4.50 5.65
CA GLN A 126 -6.45 4.81 4.84
C GLN A 126 -7.74 4.61 5.64
N ALA A 127 -7.83 3.56 6.46
CA ALA A 127 -8.99 3.35 7.32
C ALA A 127 -9.15 4.48 8.35
N ILE A 128 -8.04 5.01 8.87
CA ILE A 128 -8.01 6.18 9.77
C ILE A 128 -8.52 7.42 9.03
N LEU A 129 -8.00 7.69 7.84
CA LEU A 129 -8.42 8.84 7.02
C LEU A 129 -9.91 8.76 6.66
N ILE A 130 -10.42 7.57 6.32
CA ILE A 130 -11.85 7.36 6.09
C ILE A 130 -12.66 7.73 7.35
N ALA A 131 -12.24 7.29 8.53
CA ALA A 131 -12.95 7.61 9.77
C ALA A 131 -12.91 9.11 10.08
N THR A 132 -11.81 9.80 9.82
CA THR A 132 -11.68 11.24 9.98
C THR A 132 -12.56 11.99 8.97
N GLU A 133 -12.50 11.62 7.71
CA GLU A 133 -13.23 12.34 6.65
C GLU A 133 -14.73 12.05 6.67
N ILE A 134 -15.15 10.83 6.91
CA ILE A 134 -16.57 10.44 6.88
C ILE A 134 -17.26 10.72 8.22
N ALA A 135 -16.64 10.35 9.35
CA ALA A 135 -17.24 10.47 10.68
C ALA A 135 -16.68 11.63 11.52
N GLY A 136 -15.64 12.34 11.05
CA GLY A 136 -15.05 13.43 11.83
C GLY A 136 -14.34 12.97 13.10
N PHE A 137 -13.73 11.80 13.06
CA PHE A 137 -12.92 11.31 14.17
C PHE A 137 -11.76 12.25 14.45
N ASP A 138 -11.55 12.53 15.73
CA ASP A 138 -10.36 13.24 16.18
C ASP A 138 -9.13 12.29 16.25
N LEU A 139 -7.97 12.85 16.60
CA LEU A 139 -6.72 12.08 16.66
C LEU A 139 -6.75 10.95 17.70
N GLN A 140 -7.48 11.11 18.79
CA GLN A 140 -7.59 10.08 19.84
C GLN A 140 -8.47 8.92 19.37
N GLU A 141 -9.60 9.21 18.77
CA GLU A 141 -10.51 8.22 18.20
C GLU A 141 -9.86 7.47 17.03
N ALA A 142 -9.14 8.19 16.18
CA ALA A 142 -8.37 7.62 15.08
C ALA A 142 -7.28 6.65 15.59
N ASP A 143 -6.59 6.97 16.68
CA ASP A 143 -5.60 6.09 17.30
C ASP A 143 -6.26 4.86 17.96
N ILE A 144 -7.43 5.02 18.56
CA ILE A 144 -8.21 3.88 19.09
C ILE A 144 -8.62 2.94 17.96
N LEU A 145 -9.11 3.47 16.84
CA LEU A 145 -9.43 2.68 15.65
C LEU A 145 -8.19 1.95 15.13
N ARG A 146 -7.06 2.65 14.97
CA ARG A 146 -5.80 2.04 14.54
C ARG A 146 -5.36 0.88 15.45
N LYS A 147 -5.45 1.08 16.77
CA LYS A 147 -5.13 0.02 17.76
C LYS A 147 -6.10 -1.14 17.71
N ALA A 148 -7.39 -0.89 17.43
CA ALA A 148 -8.40 -1.93 17.30
C ALA A 148 -8.13 -2.78 16.03
N ILE A 149 -7.82 -2.14 14.90
CA ILE A 149 -7.43 -2.80 13.65
C ILE A 149 -6.16 -3.65 13.88
N GLY A 150 -5.09 -3.04 14.40
CA GLY A 150 -3.80 -3.72 14.53
C GLY A 150 -3.80 -4.88 15.53
N LYS A 151 -4.60 -4.80 16.61
CA LYS A 151 -4.68 -5.83 17.67
C LYS A 151 -5.87 -6.77 17.52
N LYS A 152 -6.70 -6.62 16.50
CA LYS A 152 -7.90 -7.41 16.22
C LYS A 152 -8.85 -7.53 17.43
N LYS A 153 -9.03 -6.41 18.17
CA LYS A 153 -9.88 -6.35 19.37
C LYS A 153 -11.34 -6.12 18.99
N THR A 154 -12.14 -7.16 19.04
CA THR A 154 -13.57 -7.13 18.66
C THR A 154 -14.40 -6.19 19.52
N ASP A 155 -14.19 -6.19 20.85
CA ASP A 155 -14.95 -5.36 21.79
C ASP A 155 -14.71 -3.86 21.60
N VAL A 156 -13.45 -3.49 21.33
CA VAL A 156 -13.09 -2.11 21.02
C VAL A 156 -13.67 -1.70 19.67
N MET A 157 -13.64 -2.60 18.69
CA MET A 157 -14.17 -2.33 17.37
C MET A 157 -15.68 -2.09 17.39
N ALA A 158 -16.44 -2.81 18.21
CA ALA A 158 -17.87 -2.59 18.35
C ALA A 158 -18.19 -1.18 18.90
N LYS A 159 -17.41 -0.69 19.89
CA LYS A 159 -17.55 0.67 20.41
C LYS A 159 -17.20 1.73 19.38
N VAL A 160 -16.11 1.50 18.64
CA VAL A 160 -15.67 2.41 17.58
C VAL A 160 -16.70 2.46 16.45
N LYS A 161 -17.32 1.33 16.10
CA LYS A 161 -18.40 1.26 15.11
C LYS A 161 -19.58 2.15 15.50
N LYS A 162 -20.04 2.02 16.74
CA LYS A 162 -21.15 2.84 17.24
C LYS A 162 -20.84 4.33 17.13
N SER A 163 -19.67 4.74 17.62
CA SER A 163 -19.22 6.15 17.54
C SER A 163 -19.09 6.62 16.07
N PHE A 164 -18.57 5.76 15.19
CA PHE A 164 -18.44 6.08 13.76
C PHE A 164 -19.80 6.36 13.12
N LEU A 165 -20.79 5.51 13.34
CA LEU A 165 -22.12 5.65 12.74
C LEU A 165 -22.84 6.90 13.25
N GLU A 166 -22.83 7.15 14.57
CA GLU A 166 -23.44 8.33 15.18
C GLU A 166 -22.83 9.64 14.64
N LYS A 167 -21.51 9.67 14.50
CA LYS A 167 -20.79 10.85 13.99
C LYS A 167 -20.95 11.03 12.48
N ALA A 168 -20.92 9.94 11.70
CA ALA A 168 -21.13 9.99 10.26
C ALA A 168 -22.52 10.52 9.91
N GLU A 169 -23.55 10.08 10.65
CA GLU A 169 -24.92 10.59 10.52
C GLU A 169 -24.99 12.09 10.85
N SER A 170 -24.33 12.51 11.93
CA SER A 170 -24.27 13.94 12.31
C SER A 170 -23.53 14.80 11.29
N LYS A 171 -22.49 14.26 10.63
CA LYS A 171 -21.71 14.97 9.62
C LYS A 171 -22.43 15.05 8.26
N GLY A 172 -23.28 14.08 7.95
CA GLY A 172 -24.16 14.08 6.79
C GLY A 172 -23.47 14.00 5.40
N ILE A 173 -22.23 13.48 5.34
CA ILE A 173 -21.50 13.28 4.08
C ILE A 173 -22.04 12.04 3.34
N VAL A 174 -22.42 11.02 4.08
CA VAL A 174 -22.93 9.74 3.60
C VAL A 174 -24.24 9.40 4.32
N THR A 175 -25.05 8.55 3.70
CA THR A 175 -26.27 8.03 4.37
C THR A 175 -25.88 7.04 5.48
N LYS A 176 -26.83 6.69 6.32
CA LYS A 176 -26.60 5.71 7.39
C LYS A 176 -26.20 4.34 6.83
N GLU A 177 -26.88 3.90 5.79
CA GLU A 177 -26.62 2.64 5.09
C GLU A 177 -25.21 2.62 4.49
N GLU A 178 -24.79 3.72 3.85
CA GLU A 178 -23.44 3.87 3.32
C GLU A 178 -22.39 3.88 4.43
N ALA A 179 -22.66 4.54 5.55
CA ALA A 179 -21.76 4.54 6.70
C ALA A 179 -21.58 3.14 7.29
N GLU A 180 -22.65 2.35 7.39
CA GLU A 180 -22.59 0.95 7.83
C GLU A 180 -21.75 0.08 6.89
N GLU A 181 -21.91 0.26 5.59
CA GLU A 181 -21.16 -0.48 4.58
C GLU A 181 -19.67 -0.10 4.59
N ILE A 182 -19.35 1.20 4.65
CA ILE A 182 -17.98 1.71 4.78
C ILE A 182 -17.31 1.13 6.03
N PHE A 183 -18.00 1.15 7.18
CA PHE A 183 -17.44 0.61 8.41
C PHE A 183 -17.24 -0.91 8.33
N SER A 184 -18.19 -1.63 7.74
CA SER A 184 -18.04 -3.07 7.48
C SER A 184 -16.81 -3.38 6.62
N TRP A 185 -16.50 -2.52 5.67
CA TRP A 185 -15.28 -2.63 4.87
C TRP A 185 -14.02 -2.39 5.71
N ILE A 186 -14.02 -1.38 6.59
CA ILE A 186 -12.93 -1.15 7.54
C ILE A 186 -12.74 -2.37 8.46
N GLU A 187 -13.80 -2.95 9.00
CA GLU A 187 -13.75 -4.17 9.83
C GLU A 187 -13.11 -5.35 9.06
N LYS A 188 -13.54 -5.59 7.84
CA LYS A 188 -12.99 -6.65 7.00
C LYS A 188 -11.50 -6.42 6.70
N SER A 189 -11.09 -5.16 6.55
CA SER A 189 -9.71 -4.81 6.26
C SER A 189 -8.72 -5.19 7.38
N GLN A 190 -9.18 -5.38 8.62
CA GLN A 190 -8.34 -5.84 9.74
C GLN A 190 -7.55 -7.12 9.43
N ARG A 191 -8.07 -7.95 8.53
CA ARG A 191 -7.45 -9.23 8.19
C ARG A 191 -6.23 -9.06 7.30
N TYR A 192 -6.14 -7.96 6.54
CA TYR A 192 -5.15 -7.77 5.50
C TYR A 192 -4.51 -6.39 5.44
N SER A 193 -5.06 -5.35 6.08
CA SER A 193 -4.50 -4.00 6.03
C SER A 193 -3.07 -3.95 6.60
N PHE A 194 -2.25 -3.08 6.03
CA PHE A 194 -0.83 -3.00 6.32
C PHE A 194 -0.45 -1.61 6.83
N ASN A 195 0.64 -1.52 7.57
CA ASN A 195 1.22 -0.23 7.95
C ASN A 195 1.98 0.37 6.77
N LYS A 196 1.60 1.57 6.34
CA LYS A 196 2.16 2.22 5.15
C LYS A 196 3.65 2.56 5.33
N SER A 197 4.05 3.07 6.48
CA SER A 197 5.45 3.42 6.75
C SER A 197 6.38 2.21 6.64
N HIS A 198 5.93 1.05 7.17
CA HIS A 198 6.68 -0.19 7.04
C HIS A 198 6.80 -0.64 5.58
N SER A 199 5.72 -0.57 4.83
CA SER A 199 5.70 -0.95 3.42
C SER A 199 6.61 -0.06 2.57
N VAL A 200 6.61 1.24 2.81
CA VAL A 200 7.50 2.20 2.12
C VAL A 200 8.97 1.92 2.44
N ALA A 201 9.30 1.64 3.70
CA ALA A 201 10.67 1.29 4.08
C ALA A 201 11.16 0.01 3.36
N TYR A 202 10.30 -0.99 3.26
CA TYR A 202 10.61 -2.22 2.51
C TYR A 202 10.73 -1.99 1.01
N ALA A 203 9.90 -1.11 0.43
CA ALA A 203 9.98 -0.73 -0.97
C ALA A 203 11.31 -0.03 -1.30
N LEU A 204 11.78 0.85 -0.42
CA LEU A 204 13.09 1.48 -0.55
C LEU A 204 14.21 0.46 -0.55
N LEU A 205 14.21 -0.48 0.40
CA LEU A 205 15.19 -1.57 0.45
C LEU A 205 15.13 -2.47 -0.80
N SER A 206 13.92 -2.77 -1.28
CA SER A 206 13.75 -3.54 -2.52
C SER A 206 14.34 -2.81 -3.72
N TYR A 207 14.09 -1.51 -3.83
CA TYR A 207 14.66 -0.68 -4.89
C TYR A 207 16.18 -0.60 -4.81
N GLN A 208 16.73 -0.36 -3.61
CA GLN A 208 18.17 -0.30 -3.37
C GLN A 208 18.88 -1.60 -3.75
N THR A 209 18.29 -2.75 -3.45
CA THR A 209 18.85 -4.05 -3.81
C THR A 209 18.66 -4.43 -5.28
N ALA A 210 17.78 -3.75 -6.00
CA ALA A 210 17.56 -3.89 -7.44
C ALA A 210 18.45 -2.95 -8.27
N TYR A 211 18.90 -1.84 -7.67
CA TYR A 211 19.75 -0.83 -8.30
C TYR A 211 21.14 -1.38 -8.56
#